data_1e883962b341dae0e6c0cb19b8811a87
#
_entry.id   1e883962b341dae0e6c0cb19b8811a87
#
_cell.length_a   1.000
_cell.length_b   1.000
_cell.length_c   1.000
_cell.angle_alpha   90.00
_cell.angle_beta   90.00
_cell.angle_gamma   90.00
#
_symmetry.space_group_name_H-M   'P 1'
#
loop_
_entity.id
_entity.type
_entity.pdbx_description
1 polymer ?
#
loop_
_entity_poly.entity_id
_entity_poly.type
_entity_poly.pdbx_seq_one_letter_code
_entity_poly.pdbx_strand_id
1 'polypeptide(L)'
;MGRLVVVSNRIAPPDDKKASAGGLAVGVLGALKAAGGLWFGWSGEISEEEKPLTKVTRGNITWASFALKEKDYDEYYSQFSNAVLWPAFHYRLDLVKFQRESFEGYARVNALLADKLLPLIEEDDILWIHDYHLLPFARELRKRGVNNRIGFFLHIPFPTPEIFTALPPHEELLEALCDYDLLGFQTENDRLAFLDSVSGKARLVTKGGKTHTAWGKTFHTEVYPIGIEPDEIAEQASGPLPPKLAQLKNELKHVKNIFSVERLDYSKGLPERFLAYETLLDKYCLLYTSDAADDL
;
A
#
# COMPACT_ATOMS: atom_id res chain seq x y z
N MET A 1 17.81 21.35 0.19
CA MET A 1 17.20 20.05 0.51
C MET A 1 16.46 19.63 -0.74
N GLY A 2 16.77 18.46 -1.30
CA GLY A 2 16.15 18.01 -2.53
C GLY A 2 14.62 17.89 -2.41
N ARG A 3 13.93 17.93 -3.53
CA ARG A 3 12.47 17.79 -3.62
C ARG A 3 12.06 16.37 -3.23
N LEU A 4 10.91 16.23 -2.56
CA LEU A 4 10.31 14.93 -2.27
C LEU A 4 9.58 14.39 -3.52
N VAL A 5 9.92 13.17 -3.94
CA VAL A 5 9.25 12.45 -5.02
C VAL A 5 8.62 11.18 -4.44
N VAL A 6 7.32 11.18 -4.33
CA VAL A 6 6.56 10.02 -3.85
C VAL A 6 6.11 9.16 -5.02
N VAL A 7 6.30 7.85 -4.92
CA VAL A 7 5.85 6.88 -5.91
C VAL A 7 4.93 5.86 -5.25
N SER A 8 3.74 5.70 -5.77
CA SER A 8 2.80 4.67 -5.33
C SER A 8 2.09 4.04 -6.52
N ASN A 9 1.53 2.84 -6.34
CA ASN A 9 0.88 2.12 -7.43
C ASN A 9 -0.15 2.99 -8.14
N ARG A 10 -1.14 3.51 -7.41
CA ARG A 10 -2.22 4.31 -7.98
C ARG A 10 -2.28 5.68 -7.33
N ILE A 11 -2.40 6.71 -8.16
CA ILE A 11 -2.60 8.08 -7.72
C ILE A 11 -3.79 8.71 -8.44
N ALA A 12 -4.42 9.69 -7.78
CA ALA A 12 -5.41 10.54 -8.41
C ALA A 12 -5.10 11.99 -8.01
N PRO A 13 -5.12 12.94 -8.96
CA PRO A 13 -5.10 14.36 -8.62
C PRO A 13 -6.27 14.66 -7.68
N PRO A 14 -6.13 15.60 -6.75
CA PRO A 14 -7.21 15.93 -5.86
C PRO A 14 -8.41 16.43 -6.68
N ASP A 15 -9.54 15.79 -6.49
CA ASP A 15 -10.83 16.28 -6.94
C ASP A 15 -11.48 16.95 -5.73
N ASP A 16 -11.80 18.23 -5.84
CA ASP A 16 -12.40 19.04 -4.75
C ASP A 16 -13.77 18.49 -4.29
N LYS A 17 -14.29 17.48 -5.03
CA LYS A 17 -15.59 16.83 -4.75
C LYS A 17 -15.46 15.42 -4.17
N LYS A 18 -14.25 14.85 -4.08
CA LYS A 18 -14.07 13.48 -3.58
C LYS A 18 -12.96 13.46 -2.51
N ALA A 19 -13.32 13.05 -1.31
CA ALA A 19 -12.31 12.74 -0.28
C ALA A 19 -11.38 11.62 -0.80
N SER A 20 -10.08 11.77 -0.57
CA SER A 20 -9.10 10.72 -0.87
C SER A 20 -9.39 9.52 0.03
N ALA A 21 -9.79 8.40 -0.54
CA ALA A 21 -10.08 7.18 0.21
C ALA A 21 -8.80 6.31 0.33
N GLY A 22 -8.38 6.08 1.57
CA GLY A 22 -7.30 5.13 1.92
C GLY A 22 -6.20 5.75 2.78
N GLY A 23 -5.72 4.97 3.78
CA GLY A 23 -4.71 5.43 4.74
C GLY A 23 -3.39 5.86 4.09
N LEU A 24 -2.92 5.14 3.05
CA LEU A 24 -1.74 5.51 2.29
C LEU A 24 -1.88 6.92 1.67
N ALA A 25 -3.01 7.19 1.00
CA ALA A 25 -3.22 8.47 0.32
C ALA A 25 -3.27 9.63 1.32
N VAL A 26 -3.86 9.42 2.49
CA VAL A 26 -3.92 10.44 3.55
C VAL A 26 -2.52 10.73 4.10
N GLY A 27 -1.75 9.70 4.47
CA GLY A 27 -0.40 9.87 5.01
C GLY A 27 0.57 10.52 4.01
N VAL A 28 0.55 10.07 2.75
CA VAL A 28 1.37 10.65 1.67
C VAL A 28 0.99 12.10 1.40
N LEU A 29 -0.32 12.40 1.34
CA LEU A 29 -0.79 13.76 1.08
C LEU A 29 -0.40 14.72 2.23
N GLY A 30 -0.41 14.25 3.48
CA GLY A 30 0.06 15.01 4.64
C GLY A 30 1.54 15.41 4.49
N ALA A 31 2.41 14.47 4.14
CA ALA A 31 3.83 14.72 3.91
C ALA A 31 4.07 15.68 2.73
N LEU A 32 3.35 15.49 1.62
CA LEU A 32 3.46 16.37 0.44
C LEU A 32 2.90 17.77 0.69
N LYS A 33 1.86 17.92 1.50
CA LYS A 33 1.37 19.26 1.91
C LYS A 33 2.44 20.01 2.70
N ALA A 34 3.17 19.34 3.57
CA ALA A 34 4.22 19.93 4.38
C ALA A 34 5.50 20.24 3.58
N ALA A 35 5.97 19.30 2.76
CA ALA A 35 7.25 19.41 2.06
C ALA A 35 7.14 19.96 0.63
N GLY A 36 5.97 19.85 0.00
CA GLY A 36 5.84 19.99 -1.45
C GLY A 36 6.41 18.78 -2.20
N GLY A 37 6.34 18.78 -3.53
CA GLY A 37 7.01 17.77 -4.33
C GLY A 37 6.20 17.17 -5.45
N LEU A 38 6.61 15.97 -5.86
CA LEU A 38 6.01 15.20 -6.94
C LEU A 38 5.36 13.93 -6.40
N TRP A 39 4.14 13.64 -6.83
CA TRP A 39 3.50 12.34 -6.60
C TRP A 39 3.29 11.64 -7.94
N PHE A 40 3.92 10.48 -8.12
CA PHE A 40 3.95 9.74 -9.37
C PHE A 40 3.33 8.36 -9.22
N GLY A 41 2.59 7.91 -10.23
CA GLY A 41 2.03 6.57 -10.31
C GLY A 41 1.00 6.39 -11.44
N TRP A 42 0.32 5.24 -11.42
CA TRP A 42 -0.76 4.95 -12.33
C TRP A 42 -2.01 5.78 -12.01
N SER A 43 -2.69 6.29 -13.07
CA SER A 43 -3.91 7.10 -12.93
C SER A 43 -5.16 6.29 -12.52
N GLY A 44 -5.11 4.97 -12.65
CA GLY A 44 -6.27 4.08 -12.57
C GLY A 44 -6.98 3.88 -13.91
N GLU A 45 -6.52 4.55 -14.98
CA GLU A 45 -7.05 4.39 -16.34
C GLU A 45 -6.37 3.22 -17.05
N ILE A 46 -7.15 2.44 -17.79
CA ILE A 46 -6.67 1.39 -18.69
C ILE A 46 -6.86 1.89 -20.11
N SER A 47 -5.80 1.82 -20.94
CA SER A 47 -5.84 2.28 -22.32
C SER A 47 -4.81 1.54 -23.17
N GLU A 48 -5.25 0.97 -24.30
CA GLU A 48 -4.36 0.37 -25.28
C GLU A 48 -3.53 1.41 -26.06
N GLU A 49 -4.05 2.64 -26.15
CA GLU A 49 -3.29 3.74 -26.73
C GLU A 49 -2.25 4.27 -25.76
N GLU A 50 -1.04 4.48 -26.26
CA GLU A 50 0.00 5.12 -25.47
C GLU A 50 -0.34 6.60 -25.26
N LYS A 51 -0.75 6.92 -24.05
CA LYS A 51 -1.06 8.30 -23.66
C LYS A 51 0.16 8.98 -23.05
N PRO A 52 0.35 10.27 -23.33
CA PRO A 52 1.38 11.05 -22.66
C PRO A 52 1.14 11.09 -21.16
N LEU A 53 2.20 11.29 -20.41
CA LEU A 53 2.13 11.49 -18.96
C LEU A 53 1.29 12.73 -18.64
N THR A 54 0.24 12.55 -17.83
CA THR A 54 -0.59 13.66 -17.38
C THR A 54 0.03 14.31 -16.15
N LYS A 55 0.24 15.63 -16.19
CA LYS A 55 0.74 16.41 -15.04
C LYS A 55 -0.29 17.42 -14.60
N VAL A 56 -0.57 17.46 -13.29
CA VAL A 56 -1.47 18.44 -12.65
C VAL A 56 -0.74 19.03 -11.46
N THR A 57 -0.61 20.36 -11.41
CA THR A 57 0.03 21.05 -10.27
C THR A 57 -1.01 21.88 -9.52
N ARG A 58 -1.05 21.74 -8.21
CA ARG A 58 -1.84 22.56 -7.30
C ARG A 58 -1.00 22.93 -6.08
N GLY A 59 -0.84 24.22 -5.86
CA GLY A 59 0.07 24.72 -4.84
C GLY A 59 1.51 24.27 -5.09
N ASN A 60 2.11 23.63 -4.09
CA ASN A 60 3.48 23.11 -4.13
C ASN A 60 3.57 21.61 -4.49
N ILE A 61 2.47 20.98 -4.88
CA ILE A 61 2.42 19.55 -5.22
C ILE A 61 2.11 19.37 -6.71
N THR A 62 2.88 18.53 -7.38
CA THR A 62 2.63 18.07 -8.75
C THR A 62 2.24 16.60 -8.73
N TRP A 63 1.13 16.25 -9.34
CA TRP A 63 0.72 14.88 -9.63
C TRP A 63 1.11 14.53 -11.05
N ALA A 64 1.81 13.42 -11.24
CA ALA A 64 2.19 12.91 -12.55
C ALA A 64 1.69 11.48 -12.70
N SER A 65 0.80 11.23 -13.64
CA SER A 65 0.15 9.93 -13.81
C SER A 65 0.07 9.51 -15.27
N PHE A 66 -0.10 8.19 -15.49
CA PHE A 66 -0.23 7.60 -16.81
C PHE A 66 -1.23 6.43 -16.78
N ALA A 67 -1.72 6.02 -17.94
CA ALA A 67 -2.58 4.85 -18.11
C ALA A 67 -1.72 3.57 -18.27
N LEU A 68 -2.22 2.44 -17.80
CA LEU A 68 -1.67 1.11 -18.09
C LEU A 68 -2.42 0.47 -19.26
N LYS A 69 -1.76 -0.43 -19.99
CA LYS A 69 -2.43 -1.33 -20.91
C LYS A 69 -3.19 -2.40 -20.13
N GLU A 70 -4.25 -2.97 -20.72
CA GLU A 70 -5.06 -4.01 -20.06
C GLU A 70 -4.20 -5.21 -19.62
N LYS A 71 -3.33 -5.69 -20.51
CA LYS A 71 -2.38 -6.78 -20.19
C LYS A 71 -1.47 -6.43 -19.01
N ASP A 72 -0.95 -5.22 -18.95
CA ASP A 72 -0.07 -4.76 -17.87
C ASP A 72 -0.84 -4.66 -16.55
N TYR A 73 -2.08 -4.13 -16.58
CA TYR A 73 -2.95 -4.10 -15.42
C TYR A 73 -3.26 -5.50 -14.89
N ASP A 74 -3.60 -6.43 -15.77
CA ASP A 74 -3.94 -7.79 -15.38
C ASP A 74 -2.74 -8.52 -14.78
N GLU A 75 -1.62 -8.58 -15.47
CA GLU A 75 -0.45 -9.33 -15.03
C GLU A 75 0.19 -8.72 -13.77
N TYR A 76 0.38 -7.38 -13.76
CA TYR A 76 1.03 -6.67 -12.66
C TYR A 76 0.12 -6.53 -11.45
N TYR A 77 -1.09 -5.96 -11.63
CA TYR A 77 -1.95 -5.57 -10.52
C TYR A 77 -2.88 -6.70 -10.09
N SER A 78 -3.72 -7.21 -11.01
CA SER A 78 -4.74 -8.21 -10.65
C SER A 78 -4.13 -9.53 -10.27
N GLN A 79 -3.17 -10.04 -11.06
CA GLN A 79 -2.63 -11.37 -10.90
C GLN A 79 -1.46 -11.36 -9.91
N PHE A 80 -0.31 -10.72 -10.22
CA PHE A 80 0.86 -10.87 -9.34
C PHE A 80 0.69 -10.10 -8.02
N SER A 81 0.34 -8.82 -8.05
CA SER A 81 0.19 -8.06 -6.81
C SER A 81 -0.94 -8.59 -5.93
N ASN A 82 -2.16 -8.75 -6.48
CA ASN A 82 -3.34 -9.07 -5.67
C ASN A 82 -3.65 -10.56 -5.52
N ALA A 83 -3.24 -11.41 -6.46
CA ALA A 83 -3.46 -12.86 -6.36
C ALA A 83 -2.23 -13.66 -5.93
N VAL A 84 -1.04 -13.02 -5.79
CA VAL A 84 0.17 -13.67 -5.27
C VAL A 84 0.70 -12.93 -4.04
N LEU A 85 1.14 -11.68 -4.17
CA LEU A 85 1.78 -10.97 -3.06
C LEU A 85 0.80 -10.68 -1.92
N TRP A 86 -0.37 -10.13 -2.22
CA TRP A 86 -1.37 -9.80 -1.20
C TRP A 86 -1.74 -11.00 -0.31
N PRO A 87 -2.18 -12.15 -0.84
CA PRO A 87 -2.50 -13.30 -0.01
C PRO A 87 -1.27 -13.86 0.73
N ALA A 88 -0.10 -13.94 0.10
CA ALA A 88 1.11 -14.44 0.75
C ALA A 88 1.52 -13.57 1.93
N PHE A 89 1.49 -12.24 1.79
CA PHE A 89 1.82 -11.29 2.84
C PHE A 89 0.77 -11.27 3.97
N HIS A 90 -0.45 -11.77 3.71
CA HIS A 90 -1.49 -11.97 4.71
C HIS A 90 -1.62 -13.42 5.18
N TYR A 91 -0.58 -14.24 4.99
CA TYR A 91 -0.51 -15.64 5.45
C TYR A 91 -1.60 -16.57 4.87
N ARG A 92 -2.12 -16.24 3.68
CA ARG A 92 -3.16 -16.99 2.97
C ARG A 92 -2.60 -17.67 1.72
N LEU A 93 -1.60 -18.59 1.94
CA LEU A 93 -1.00 -19.36 0.85
C LEU A 93 -2.01 -20.20 0.07
N ASP A 94 -3.12 -20.59 0.71
CA ASP A 94 -4.25 -21.29 0.10
C ASP A 94 -4.92 -20.49 -1.04
N LEU A 95 -4.77 -19.15 -1.04
CA LEU A 95 -5.32 -18.25 -2.07
C LEU A 95 -4.31 -17.82 -3.12
N VAL A 96 -3.03 -18.18 -2.96
CA VAL A 96 -1.98 -17.79 -3.90
C VAL A 96 -2.18 -18.48 -5.25
N LYS A 97 -2.20 -17.69 -6.33
CA LYS A 97 -2.35 -18.16 -7.72
C LYS A 97 -1.16 -17.70 -8.55
N PHE A 98 -0.01 -18.32 -8.34
CA PHE A 98 1.21 -17.95 -9.06
C PHE A 98 1.17 -18.44 -10.52
N GLN A 99 1.50 -17.52 -11.42
CA GLN A 99 1.78 -17.76 -12.83
C GLN A 99 3.07 -17.02 -13.20
N ARG A 100 3.93 -17.64 -13.99
CA ARG A 100 5.21 -17.03 -14.39
C ARG A 100 5.00 -15.75 -15.18
N GLU A 101 4.03 -15.75 -16.07
CA GLU A 101 3.67 -14.62 -16.93
C GLU A 101 3.25 -13.41 -16.09
N SER A 102 2.55 -13.63 -14.98
CA SER A 102 2.16 -12.54 -14.07
C SER A 102 3.36 -11.91 -13.36
N PHE A 103 4.37 -12.71 -12.99
CA PHE A 103 5.62 -12.19 -12.45
C PHE A 103 6.42 -11.41 -13.51
N GLU A 104 6.50 -11.91 -14.74
CA GLU A 104 7.13 -11.20 -15.86
C GLU A 104 6.42 -9.87 -16.14
N GLY A 105 5.08 -9.85 -16.07
CA GLY A 105 4.28 -8.62 -16.14
C GLY A 105 4.57 -7.64 -15.01
N TYR A 106 4.69 -8.16 -13.78
CA TYR A 106 5.05 -7.35 -12.61
C TYR A 106 6.44 -6.69 -12.76
N ALA A 107 7.44 -7.44 -13.22
CA ALA A 107 8.76 -6.91 -13.49
C ALA A 107 8.74 -5.87 -14.63
N ARG A 108 8.02 -6.17 -15.72
CA ARG A 108 7.88 -5.27 -16.87
C ARG A 108 7.22 -3.93 -16.50
N VAL A 109 6.17 -3.94 -15.68
CA VAL A 109 5.50 -2.70 -15.27
C VAL A 109 6.38 -1.89 -14.31
N ASN A 110 7.14 -2.52 -13.42
CA ASN A 110 8.11 -1.81 -12.60
C ASN A 110 9.21 -1.14 -13.46
N ALA A 111 9.68 -1.81 -14.51
CA ALA A 111 10.59 -1.23 -15.48
C ALA A 111 9.96 -0.04 -16.24
N LEU A 112 8.70 -0.19 -16.70
CA LEU A 112 7.94 0.89 -17.36
C LEU A 112 7.76 2.11 -16.45
N LEU A 113 7.43 1.89 -15.18
CA LEU A 113 7.31 2.94 -14.18
C LEU A 113 8.64 3.71 -14.03
N ALA A 114 9.77 3.00 -13.97
CA ALA A 114 11.09 3.60 -13.89
C ALA A 114 11.41 4.45 -15.13
N ASP A 115 11.10 3.95 -16.34
CA ASP A 115 11.29 4.72 -17.57
C ASP A 115 10.46 6.01 -17.60
N LYS A 116 9.21 5.94 -17.12
CA LYS A 116 8.33 7.11 -17.08
C LYS A 116 8.70 8.11 -15.96
N LEU A 117 9.27 7.64 -14.86
CA LEU A 117 9.72 8.49 -13.75
C LEU A 117 11.03 9.21 -14.09
N LEU A 118 11.96 8.56 -14.79
CA LEU A 118 13.31 9.05 -15.03
C LEU A 118 13.38 10.50 -15.54
N PRO A 119 12.58 10.95 -16.53
CA PRO A 119 12.60 12.33 -17.00
C PRO A 119 11.96 13.36 -16.04
N LEU A 120 11.48 12.93 -14.90
CA LEU A 120 10.79 13.78 -13.91
C LEU A 120 11.61 14.06 -12.66
N ILE A 121 12.68 13.29 -12.44
CA ILE A 121 13.54 13.39 -11.25
C ILE A 121 14.78 14.22 -11.54
N GLU A 122 15.25 14.88 -10.50
CA GLU A 122 16.47 15.66 -10.47
C GLU A 122 17.51 14.98 -9.57
N GLU A 123 18.79 15.30 -9.73
CA GLU A 123 19.91 14.60 -9.08
C GLU A 123 19.82 14.57 -7.53
N ASP A 124 19.31 15.64 -6.92
CA ASP A 124 19.20 15.78 -5.47
C ASP A 124 17.82 15.43 -4.90
N ASP A 125 16.87 14.98 -5.75
CA ASP A 125 15.55 14.53 -5.30
C ASP A 125 15.68 13.34 -4.33
N ILE A 126 14.76 13.27 -3.35
CA ILE A 126 14.58 12.14 -2.45
C ILE A 126 13.37 11.35 -2.92
N LEU A 127 13.56 10.08 -3.26
CA LEU A 127 12.50 9.21 -3.74
C LEU A 127 11.91 8.40 -2.57
N TRP A 128 10.60 8.41 -2.42
CA TRP A 128 9.88 7.65 -1.40
C TRP A 128 8.85 6.74 -2.04
N ILE A 129 9.15 5.45 -2.04
CA ILE A 129 8.42 4.41 -2.77
C ILE A 129 7.50 3.66 -1.82
N HIS A 130 6.26 3.40 -2.26
CA HIS A 130 5.24 2.82 -1.39
C HIS A 130 4.70 1.50 -1.91
N ASP A 131 4.73 0.52 -1.00
CA ASP A 131 3.94 -0.69 -0.97
C ASP A 131 4.36 -1.81 -1.93
N TYR A 132 3.80 -2.99 -1.69
CA TYR A 132 4.16 -4.28 -2.29
C TYR A 132 4.09 -4.35 -3.83
N HIS A 133 3.44 -3.41 -4.46
CA HIS A 133 3.42 -3.29 -5.92
C HIS A 133 4.78 -2.94 -6.51
N LEU A 134 5.68 -2.36 -5.71
CA LEU A 134 6.90 -1.71 -6.17
C LEU A 134 8.17 -2.33 -5.55
N LEU A 135 8.12 -3.62 -5.12
CA LEU A 135 9.27 -4.26 -4.47
C LEU A 135 10.57 -4.18 -5.32
N PRO A 136 10.57 -4.42 -6.65
CA PRO A 136 11.79 -4.36 -7.46
C PRO A 136 12.07 -2.95 -8.03
N PHE A 137 11.31 -1.92 -7.67
CA PHE A 137 11.35 -0.62 -8.36
C PHE A 137 12.70 0.10 -8.20
N ALA A 138 13.34 0.04 -7.00
CA ALA A 138 14.67 0.62 -6.81
C ALA A 138 15.70 -0.06 -7.72
N ARG A 139 15.66 -1.38 -7.88
CA ARG A 139 16.52 -2.11 -8.81
C ARG A 139 16.39 -1.57 -10.23
N GLU A 140 15.17 -1.31 -10.68
CA GLU A 140 14.92 -0.78 -12.01
C GLU A 140 15.46 0.65 -12.18
N LEU A 141 15.37 1.48 -11.15
CA LEU A 141 15.98 2.81 -11.14
C LEU A 141 17.52 2.73 -11.13
N ARG A 142 18.11 1.85 -10.31
CA ARG A 142 19.58 1.65 -10.24
C ARG A 142 20.14 1.17 -11.59
N LYS A 143 19.46 0.26 -12.30
CA LYS A 143 19.83 -0.16 -13.66
C LYS A 143 19.89 1.00 -14.68
N ARG A 144 19.13 2.07 -14.43
CA ARG A 144 19.08 3.30 -15.25
C ARG A 144 20.02 4.39 -14.77
N GLY A 145 20.92 4.08 -13.82
CA GLY A 145 21.93 5.01 -13.32
C GLY A 145 21.41 6.02 -12.28
N VAL A 146 20.21 5.82 -11.72
CA VAL A 146 19.67 6.69 -10.68
C VAL A 146 20.43 6.47 -9.38
N ASN A 147 21.10 7.53 -8.86
CA ASN A 147 21.89 7.50 -7.62
C ASN A 147 21.22 8.25 -6.47
N ASN A 148 20.02 8.76 -6.68
CA ASN A 148 19.22 9.40 -5.65
C ASN A 148 19.05 8.51 -4.41
N ARG A 149 18.76 9.12 -3.26
CA ARG A 149 18.33 8.40 -2.06
C ARG A 149 16.93 7.85 -2.27
N ILE A 150 16.76 6.53 -2.11
CA ILE A 150 15.51 5.84 -2.34
C ILE A 150 15.07 5.14 -1.05
N GLY A 151 14.01 5.67 -0.42
CA GLY A 151 13.31 5.00 0.69
C GLY A 151 12.13 4.18 0.19
N PHE A 152 11.86 3.07 0.84
CA PHE A 152 10.69 2.22 0.61
C PHE A 152 9.89 2.08 1.91
N PHE A 153 8.57 2.05 1.79
CA PHE A 153 7.68 1.76 2.91
C PHE A 153 6.66 0.69 2.56
N LEU A 154 6.64 -0.38 3.34
CA LEU A 154 5.67 -1.47 3.20
C LEU A 154 4.47 -1.21 4.12
N HIS A 155 3.27 -1.09 3.53
CA HIS A 155 2.04 -0.81 4.26
C HIS A 155 1.33 -2.05 4.81
N ILE A 156 1.71 -3.23 4.33
CA ILE A 156 1.16 -4.53 4.74
C ILE A 156 2.19 -5.32 5.53
N PRO A 157 1.81 -6.38 6.26
CA PRO A 157 2.77 -7.23 6.94
C PRO A 157 3.85 -7.78 6.01
N PHE A 158 5.07 -7.97 6.51
CA PHE A 158 6.06 -8.80 5.83
C PHE A 158 5.99 -10.23 6.41
N PRO A 159 5.77 -11.27 5.59
CA PRO A 159 5.56 -12.63 6.09
C PRO A 159 6.85 -13.25 6.60
N THR A 160 6.70 -14.27 7.46
CA THR A 160 7.86 -15.06 7.92
C THR A 160 8.59 -15.75 6.76
N PRO A 161 9.87 -16.11 6.93
CA PRO A 161 10.66 -16.77 5.90
C PRO A 161 9.98 -18.01 5.28
N GLU A 162 9.29 -18.81 6.10
CA GLU A 162 8.60 -20.02 5.64
C GLU A 162 7.48 -19.72 4.64
N ILE A 163 6.76 -18.62 4.87
CA ILE A 163 5.70 -18.17 3.98
C ILE A 163 6.28 -17.50 2.74
N PHE A 164 7.26 -16.61 2.93
CA PHE A 164 7.83 -15.85 1.82
C PHE A 164 8.55 -16.74 0.81
N THR A 165 9.31 -17.75 1.28
CA THR A 165 10.05 -18.67 0.44
C THR A 165 9.17 -19.66 -0.33
N ALA A 166 7.88 -19.75 -0.01
CA ALA A 166 6.92 -20.47 -0.82
C ALA A 166 6.63 -19.79 -2.17
N LEU A 167 6.96 -18.50 -2.31
CA LEU A 167 6.84 -17.78 -3.58
C LEU A 167 8.03 -18.12 -4.50
N PRO A 168 7.82 -18.58 -5.74
CA PRO A 168 8.91 -18.92 -6.66
C PRO A 168 9.94 -17.77 -6.85
N PRO A 169 9.56 -16.49 -7.02
CA PRO A 169 10.53 -15.42 -7.20
C PRO A 169 11.04 -14.79 -5.89
N HIS A 170 10.91 -15.46 -4.74
CA HIS A 170 11.24 -14.88 -3.43
C HIS A 170 12.67 -14.33 -3.33
N GLU A 171 13.64 -15.05 -3.88
CA GLU A 171 15.05 -14.64 -3.81
C GLU A 171 15.31 -13.39 -4.65
N GLU A 172 14.74 -13.32 -5.85
CA GLU A 172 14.83 -12.14 -6.72
C GLU A 172 14.19 -10.91 -6.09
N LEU A 173 13.04 -11.08 -5.42
CA LEU A 173 12.34 -10.01 -4.71
C LEU A 173 13.12 -9.52 -3.48
N LEU A 174 13.70 -10.44 -2.68
CA LEU A 174 14.54 -10.08 -1.54
C LEU A 174 15.76 -9.29 -1.97
N GLU A 175 16.47 -9.79 -2.99
CA GLU A 175 17.64 -9.11 -3.51
C GLU A 175 17.31 -7.73 -4.07
N ALA A 176 16.13 -7.58 -4.73
CA ALA A 176 15.66 -6.31 -5.26
C ALA A 176 15.31 -5.29 -4.16
N LEU A 177 14.76 -5.74 -3.04
CA LEU A 177 14.52 -4.90 -1.87
C LEU A 177 15.81 -4.33 -1.29
N CYS A 178 16.93 -5.04 -1.39
CA CYS A 178 18.24 -4.53 -0.95
C CYS A 178 18.84 -3.43 -1.85
N ASP A 179 18.19 -3.07 -2.96
CA ASP A 179 18.57 -1.91 -3.80
C ASP A 179 18.02 -0.57 -3.28
N TYR A 180 17.13 -0.60 -2.28
CA TYR A 180 16.70 0.58 -1.55
C TYR A 180 17.74 1.00 -0.51
N ASP A 181 17.85 2.30 -0.22
CA ASP A 181 18.73 2.81 0.84
C ASP A 181 18.11 2.65 2.23
N LEU A 182 16.77 2.80 2.32
CA LEU A 182 15.99 2.67 3.56
C LEU A 182 14.73 1.86 3.32
N LEU A 183 14.52 0.83 4.12
CA LEU A 183 13.30 0.03 4.15
C LEU A 183 12.54 0.30 5.45
N GLY A 184 11.33 0.83 5.33
CA GLY A 184 10.42 1.12 6.43
C GLY A 184 9.34 0.05 6.55
N PHE A 185 9.04 -0.36 7.78
CA PHE A 185 8.02 -1.35 8.11
C PHE A 185 7.04 -0.82 9.15
N GLN A 186 5.86 -1.43 9.25
CA GLN A 186 4.84 -1.07 10.23
C GLN A 186 5.21 -1.53 11.64
N THR A 187 5.81 -2.71 11.76
CA THR A 187 6.12 -3.33 13.05
C THR A 187 7.54 -3.89 13.08
N GLU A 188 8.05 -4.10 14.28
CA GLU A 188 9.34 -4.77 14.48
C GLU A 188 9.32 -6.22 13.98
N ASN A 189 8.19 -6.91 14.11
CA ASN A 189 8.05 -8.27 13.60
C ASN A 189 8.20 -8.33 12.08
N ASP A 190 7.62 -7.38 11.34
CA ASP A 190 7.77 -7.30 9.87
C ASP A 190 9.23 -7.05 9.48
N ARG A 191 9.90 -6.12 10.20
CA ARG A 191 11.32 -5.82 9.96
C ARG A 191 12.21 -7.03 10.21
N LEU A 192 11.99 -7.75 11.31
CA LEU A 192 12.74 -8.95 11.64
C LEU A 192 12.47 -10.08 10.64
N ALA A 193 11.21 -10.31 10.26
CA ALA A 193 10.84 -11.32 9.27
C ALA A 193 11.53 -11.08 7.91
N PHE A 194 11.63 -9.82 7.48
CA PHE A 194 12.42 -9.45 6.30
C PHE A 194 13.91 -9.79 6.47
N LEU A 195 14.53 -9.39 7.58
CA LEU A 195 15.96 -9.66 7.83
C LEU A 195 16.26 -11.15 7.94
N ASP A 196 15.37 -11.92 8.56
CA ASP A 196 15.48 -13.38 8.64
C ASP A 196 15.37 -14.02 7.26
N SER A 197 14.47 -13.53 6.42
CA SER A 197 14.35 -13.98 5.02
C SER A 197 15.62 -13.69 4.22
N VAL A 198 16.23 -12.52 4.39
CA VAL A 198 17.51 -12.15 3.75
C VAL A 198 18.64 -13.05 4.27
N SER A 199 18.72 -13.25 5.59
CA SER A 199 19.79 -14.05 6.20
C SER A 199 19.75 -15.54 5.79
N GLY A 200 18.56 -16.05 5.49
CA GLY A 200 18.35 -17.41 4.96
C GLY A 200 18.83 -17.60 3.51
N LYS A 201 19.10 -16.51 2.76
CA LYS A 201 19.48 -16.56 1.34
C LYS A 201 20.85 -15.95 1.05
N ALA A 202 21.30 -15.01 1.87
CA ALA A 202 22.58 -14.34 1.70
C ALA A 202 23.29 -14.15 3.04
N ARG A 203 24.60 -13.92 2.97
CA ARG A 203 25.34 -13.50 4.16
C ARG A 203 24.91 -12.07 4.56
N LEU A 204 24.10 -11.98 5.59
CA LEU A 204 23.68 -10.71 6.16
C LEU A 204 24.71 -10.23 7.20
N VAL A 205 25.22 -9.02 7.04
CA VAL A 205 26.10 -8.36 8.01
C VAL A 205 25.38 -7.12 8.54
N THR A 206 25.18 -7.06 9.85
CA THR A 206 24.49 -5.94 10.52
C THR A 206 25.48 -5.09 11.32
N LYS A 207 25.42 -3.77 11.15
CA LYS A 207 26.18 -2.78 11.90
C LYS A 207 25.23 -1.81 12.62
N GLY A 208 25.44 -1.61 13.92
CA GLY A 208 24.62 -0.68 14.72
C GLY A 208 23.13 -1.01 14.78
N GLY A 209 22.75 -2.26 14.52
CA GLY A 209 21.37 -2.75 14.59
C GLY A 209 20.45 -2.35 13.43
N LYS A 210 20.82 -1.36 12.62
CA LYS A 210 19.93 -0.77 11.58
C LYS A 210 20.51 -0.75 10.18
N THR A 211 21.84 -0.85 10.04
CA THR A 211 22.55 -0.87 8.76
C THR A 211 22.92 -2.29 8.41
N HIS A 212 22.57 -2.73 7.24
CA HIS A 212 22.74 -4.10 6.79
C HIS A 212 23.48 -4.14 5.46
N THR A 213 24.22 -5.23 5.23
CA THR A 213 24.86 -5.53 3.95
C THR A 213 24.52 -6.96 3.54
N ALA A 214 23.95 -7.12 2.36
CA ALA A 214 23.67 -8.40 1.71
C ALA A 214 23.79 -8.24 0.19
N TRP A 215 24.18 -9.29 -0.54
CA TRP A 215 24.44 -9.26 -2.00
C TRP A 215 25.32 -8.08 -2.46
N GLY A 216 26.28 -7.65 -1.61
CA GLY A 216 27.16 -6.49 -1.90
C GLY A 216 26.47 -5.13 -1.81
N LYS A 217 25.22 -5.06 -1.37
CA LYS A 217 24.41 -3.84 -1.22
C LYS A 217 24.32 -3.46 0.24
N THR A 218 24.29 -2.16 0.51
CA THR A 218 24.13 -1.63 1.88
C THR A 218 22.80 -0.89 1.98
N PHE A 219 21.99 -1.25 2.96
CA PHE A 219 20.66 -0.70 3.20
C PHE A 219 20.38 -0.53 4.69
N HIS A 220 19.41 0.30 5.01
CA HIS A 220 18.92 0.51 6.38
C HIS A 220 17.52 -0.07 6.54
N THR A 221 17.21 -0.56 7.74
CA THR A 221 15.82 -0.96 8.08
C THR A 221 15.37 -0.25 9.34
N GLU A 222 14.11 0.21 9.35
CA GLU A 222 13.54 0.92 10.49
C GLU A 222 12.03 0.67 10.58
N VAL A 223 11.45 0.91 11.76
CA VAL A 223 10.02 0.80 12.02
C VAL A 223 9.41 2.20 12.07
N TYR A 224 8.41 2.44 11.23
CA TYR A 224 7.66 3.69 11.13
C TYR A 224 6.15 3.39 11.13
N PRO A 225 5.54 3.13 12.30
CA PRO A 225 4.11 2.84 12.34
C PRO A 225 3.30 4.00 11.77
N ILE A 226 2.48 3.73 10.75
CA ILE A 226 1.57 4.76 10.25
C ILE A 226 0.45 4.98 11.27
N GLY A 227 0.18 6.24 11.60
CA GLY A 227 -0.86 6.65 12.52
C GLY A 227 -2.05 7.28 11.81
N ILE A 228 -2.91 7.89 12.62
CA ILE A 228 -4.03 8.75 12.20
C ILE A 228 -3.88 10.09 12.91
N GLU A 229 -4.59 11.11 12.41
CA GLU A 229 -4.72 12.40 13.08
C GLU A 229 -6.01 12.41 13.93
N PRO A 230 -5.95 11.98 15.21
CA PRO A 230 -7.16 11.79 16.04
C PRO A 230 -7.88 13.11 16.31
N ASP A 231 -7.16 14.22 16.43
CA ASP A 231 -7.74 15.54 16.70
C ASP A 231 -8.56 16.03 15.50
N GLU A 232 -8.08 15.82 14.27
CA GLU A 232 -8.84 16.17 13.05
C GLU A 232 -10.13 15.35 12.94
N ILE A 233 -10.07 14.05 13.30
CA ILE A 233 -11.23 13.16 13.30
C ILE A 233 -12.23 13.61 14.36
N ALA A 234 -11.76 13.96 15.56
CA ALA A 234 -12.60 14.44 16.66
C ALA A 234 -13.28 15.77 16.31
N GLU A 235 -12.56 16.69 15.66
CA GLU A 235 -13.11 17.95 15.19
C GLU A 235 -14.21 17.73 14.14
N GLN A 236 -13.95 16.89 13.14
CA GLN A 236 -14.96 16.52 12.14
C GLN A 236 -16.19 15.86 12.76
N ALA A 237 -16.00 14.98 13.76
CA ALA A 237 -17.09 14.31 14.46
C ALA A 237 -17.92 15.28 15.34
N SER A 238 -17.34 16.38 15.77
CA SER A 238 -18.00 17.43 16.58
C SER A 238 -18.81 18.42 15.73
N GLY A 239 -18.60 18.43 14.43
CA GLY A 239 -19.28 19.32 13.49
C GLY A 239 -20.77 19.01 13.30
N PRO A 240 -21.51 19.90 12.59
CA PRO A 240 -22.91 19.67 12.29
C PRO A 240 -23.09 18.43 11.40
N LEU A 241 -23.96 17.51 11.81
CA LEU A 241 -24.26 16.31 11.04
C LEU A 241 -25.03 16.66 9.77
N PRO A 242 -24.69 16.05 8.62
CA PRO A 242 -25.55 16.09 7.44
C PRO A 242 -26.96 15.59 7.78
N PRO A 243 -28.03 16.13 7.13
CA PRO A 243 -29.43 15.83 7.47
C PRO A 243 -29.74 14.32 7.58
N LYS A 244 -29.24 13.52 6.62
CA LYS A 244 -29.42 12.05 6.64
C LYS A 244 -28.77 11.39 7.87
N LEU A 245 -27.59 11.83 8.28
CA LEU A 245 -26.90 11.30 9.46
C LEU A 245 -27.58 11.77 10.75
N ALA A 246 -28.11 13.00 10.79
CA ALA A 246 -28.89 13.48 11.91
C ALA A 246 -30.18 12.67 12.11
N GLN A 247 -30.86 12.34 11.01
CA GLN A 247 -32.04 11.44 11.03
C GLN A 247 -31.64 10.06 11.56
N LEU A 248 -30.64 9.41 10.98
CA LEU A 248 -30.15 8.09 11.40
C LEU A 248 -29.77 8.10 12.89
N LYS A 249 -29.07 9.13 13.38
CA LYS A 249 -28.71 9.27 14.79
C LYS A 249 -29.95 9.28 15.70
N ASN A 250 -31.02 9.94 15.27
CA ASN A 250 -32.27 9.98 16.03
C ASN A 250 -32.97 8.61 16.04
N GLU A 251 -33.02 7.92 14.90
CA GLU A 251 -33.59 6.57 14.78
C GLU A 251 -32.85 5.56 15.66
N LEU A 252 -31.52 5.64 15.69
CA LEU A 252 -30.64 4.75 16.44
C LEU A 252 -30.44 5.14 17.92
N LYS A 253 -31.06 6.20 18.40
CA LYS A 253 -30.80 6.77 19.74
C LYS A 253 -31.07 5.80 20.90
N HIS A 254 -32.02 4.87 20.71
CA HIS A 254 -32.50 3.98 21.76
C HIS A 254 -32.01 2.53 21.59
N VAL A 255 -31.17 2.27 20.60
CA VAL A 255 -30.64 0.93 20.34
C VAL A 255 -29.12 0.89 20.53
N LYS A 256 -28.60 -0.30 20.83
CA LYS A 256 -27.15 -0.53 20.87
C LYS A 256 -26.64 -0.66 19.43
N ASN A 257 -25.70 0.20 19.06
CA ASN A 257 -25.18 0.24 17.71
C ASN A 257 -23.81 -0.41 17.64
N ILE A 258 -23.61 -1.32 16.68
CA ILE A 258 -22.31 -1.91 16.34
C ILE A 258 -22.01 -1.51 14.91
N PHE A 259 -20.93 -0.73 14.73
CA PHE A 259 -20.51 -0.25 13.43
C PHE A 259 -19.23 -0.92 12.96
N SER A 260 -19.13 -1.16 11.67
CA SER A 260 -17.93 -1.62 11.04
C SER A 260 -17.87 -1.07 9.61
N VAL A 261 -16.70 -0.59 9.21
CA VAL A 261 -16.48 0.00 7.88
C VAL A 261 -15.14 -0.49 7.35
N GLU A 262 -15.16 -1.35 6.36
CA GLU A 262 -13.98 -1.79 5.62
C GLU A 262 -14.32 -2.14 4.18
N ARG A 263 -13.28 -2.35 3.38
CA ARG A 263 -13.43 -2.90 2.04
C ARG A 263 -13.86 -4.38 2.14
N LEU A 264 -14.58 -4.86 1.11
CA LEU A 264 -14.85 -6.28 0.95
C LEU A 264 -13.53 -7.00 0.60
N ASP A 265 -12.90 -7.56 1.63
CA ASP A 265 -11.59 -8.21 1.56
C ASP A 265 -11.52 -9.31 2.61
N TYR A 266 -11.05 -10.49 2.24
CA TYR A 266 -10.92 -11.62 3.16
C TYR A 266 -9.99 -11.34 4.35
N SER A 267 -9.00 -10.45 4.19
CA SER A 267 -8.10 -10.06 5.28
C SER A 267 -8.80 -9.27 6.40
N LYS A 268 -10.06 -8.87 6.20
CA LYS A 268 -10.86 -8.08 7.17
C LYS A 268 -11.75 -8.92 8.09
N GLY A 269 -11.79 -10.24 7.91
CA GLY A 269 -12.54 -11.14 8.77
C GLY A 269 -14.05 -10.89 8.77
N LEU A 270 -14.62 -10.55 7.61
CA LEU A 270 -16.05 -10.28 7.48
C LEU A 270 -16.93 -11.50 7.82
N PRO A 271 -16.63 -12.72 7.32
CA PRO A 271 -17.40 -13.92 7.70
C PRO A 271 -17.36 -14.18 9.20
N GLU A 272 -16.18 -14.08 9.81
CA GLU A 272 -15.99 -14.30 11.26
C GLU A 272 -16.76 -13.26 12.08
N ARG A 273 -16.87 -12.04 11.61
CA ARG A 273 -17.66 -11.00 12.27
C ARG A 273 -19.15 -11.30 12.22
N PHE A 274 -19.67 -11.74 11.06
CA PHE A 274 -21.08 -12.13 10.96
C PHE A 274 -21.42 -13.31 11.86
N LEU A 275 -20.56 -14.33 11.92
CA LEU A 275 -20.69 -15.45 12.83
C LEU A 275 -20.62 -15.02 14.30
N ALA A 276 -19.75 -14.09 14.63
CA ALA A 276 -19.67 -13.54 15.99
C ALA A 276 -20.94 -12.77 16.37
N TYR A 277 -21.53 -12.02 15.42
CA TYR A 277 -22.78 -11.32 15.63
C TYR A 277 -23.97 -12.29 15.78
N GLU A 278 -24.07 -13.30 14.92
CA GLU A 278 -25.05 -14.39 15.06
C GLU A 278 -24.96 -15.05 16.45
N THR A 279 -23.76 -15.43 16.87
CA THR A 279 -23.51 -16.00 18.20
C THR A 279 -23.92 -15.04 19.32
N LEU A 280 -23.74 -13.73 19.16
CA LEU A 280 -24.18 -12.73 20.13
C LEU A 280 -25.70 -12.73 20.26
N LEU A 281 -26.42 -12.75 19.14
CA LEU A 281 -27.88 -12.79 19.12
C LEU A 281 -28.43 -14.08 19.73
N ASP A 282 -27.86 -15.23 19.42
CA ASP A 282 -28.25 -16.53 19.95
C ASP A 282 -28.07 -16.60 21.48
N LYS A 283 -26.96 -16.08 22.00
CA LYS A 283 -26.69 -16.10 23.45
C LYS A 283 -27.51 -15.08 24.23
N TYR A 284 -27.89 -14.00 23.59
CA TYR A 284 -28.57 -12.88 24.24
C TYR A 284 -29.85 -12.52 23.47
N CYS A 285 -30.77 -13.46 23.43
CA CYS A 285 -32.03 -13.38 22.67
C CYS A 285 -32.88 -12.13 22.97
N LEU A 286 -32.69 -11.45 24.11
CA LEU A 286 -33.31 -10.16 24.41
C LEU A 286 -32.75 -8.98 23.56
N LEU A 287 -31.68 -9.19 22.81
CA LEU A 287 -31.13 -8.22 21.84
C LEU A 287 -31.74 -8.39 20.45
N TYR A 288 -32.55 -9.45 20.25
CA TYR A 288 -33.21 -9.72 18.97
C TYR A 288 -34.44 -8.81 18.85
N THR A 289 -34.21 -7.62 18.40
CA THR A 289 -35.23 -6.68 17.94
C THR A 289 -34.84 -6.21 16.53
N SER A 290 -34.78 -7.14 15.60
CA SER A 290 -34.52 -6.71 14.24
C SER A 290 -35.80 -6.83 13.43
N ASP A 291 -36.46 -5.72 13.20
CA ASP A 291 -37.46 -5.53 12.14
C ASP A 291 -36.82 -5.59 10.72
N ALA A 292 -35.51 -5.82 10.64
CA ALA A 292 -34.78 -5.81 9.37
C ALA A 292 -34.97 -7.09 8.53
N ALA A 293 -35.62 -8.11 9.06
CA ALA A 293 -35.89 -9.35 8.32
C ALA A 293 -37.30 -9.38 7.66
N ASP A 294 -38.17 -8.44 8.00
CA ASP A 294 -39.56 -8.41 7.47
C ASP A 294 -39.73 -7.48 6.24
N ASP A 295 -38.68 -6.74 5.87
CA ASP A 295 -38.70 -5.79 4.74
C ASP A 295 -37.89 -6.25 3.50
N LEU A 296 -37.60 -7.56 3.33
CA LEU A 296 -36.98 -8.12 2.13
C LEU A 296 -37.94 -8.98 1.33
#